data_7bf35a4725209c5bd4d604a2257e1256
#
_entry.id   7bf35a4725209c5bd4d604a2257e1256
#
_cell.length_a   1.000
_cell.length_b   1.000
_cell.length_c   1.000
_cell.angle_alpha   90.00
_cell.angle_beta   90.00
_cell.angle_gamma   90.00
#
_symmetry.space_group_name_H-M   'P 1'
#
loop_
_entity.id
_entity.type
_entity.pdbx_description
1 polymer ?
#
loop_
_entity_poly.entity_id
_entity_poly.type
_entity_poly.pdbx_seq_one_letter_code
_entity_poly.pdbx_strand_id
1 'polypeptide(L)'
;MRLLPRKTISWLFGGLTGLLIVSVSSAVIAQTQPGPPLRDELPRLPRLTLTAQDEYVIRENLLTDSSLPRQGSAPDTIGDVVPQNIKLYPLPPHVVQEVPKAQAYQFFVKDDNTVILVSSSDRRVADVIKKKSTD
;
A
#
# COMPACT_ATOMS: atom_id res chain seq x y z
N MET A 1 -3.13 20.65 -59.43
CA MET A 1 -4.49 20.26 -59.07
C MET A 1 -4.85 18.99 -59.82
N ARG A 2 -4.89 17.89 -59.13
CA ARG A 2 -5.31 16.61 -59.77
C ARG A 2 -6.56 16.13 -59.03
N LEU A 3 -7.67 16.15 -59.76
CA LEU A 3 -8.93 15.59 -59.36
C LEU A 3 -8.87 14.07 -59.49
N LEU A 4 -9.12 13.35 -58.44
CA LEU A 4 -9.25 11.91 -58.44
C LEU A 4 -10.66 11.51 -58.90
N PRO A 5 -10.82 10.52 -59.77
CA PRO A 5 -12.12 10.09 -60.24
C PRO A 5 -12.86 9.28 -59.21
N ARG A 6 -14.11 9.63 -58.97
CA ARG A 6 -15.06 8.86 -58.22
C ARG A 6 -15.38 7.57 -59.00
N LYS A 7 -15.03 6.42 -58.44
CA LYS A 7 -15.58 5.15 -58.90
C LYS A 7 -16.87 4.85 -58.15
N THR A 8 -17.96 5.05 -58.83
CA THR A 8 -19.25 4.51 -58.45
C THR A 8 -19.27 3.02 -58.79
N ILE A 9 -19.29 2.18 -57.78
CA ILE A 9 -19.54 0.75 -57.99
C ILE A 9 -20.97 0.51 -57.56
N SER A 10 -21.83 0.41 -58.57
CA SER A 10 -23.18 -0.09 -58.48
C SER A 10 -23.12 -1.62 -58.43
N TRP A 11 -23.52 -2.21 -57.33
CA TRP A 11 -23.79 -3.63 -57.24
C TRP A 11 -25.30 -3.84 -57.03
N LEU A 12 -26.00 -3.97 -58.13
CA LEU A 12 -27.31 -4.56 -58.27
C LEU A 12 -27.13 -6.04 -58.51
N PHE A 13 -27.44 -6.88 -57.55
CA PHE A 13 -27.85 -8.27 -57.69
C PHE A 13 -28.52 -8.64 -56.37
N GLY A 14 -29.71 -8.88 -56.35
CA GLY A 14 -30.77 -9.75 -56.68
C GLY A 14 -30.46 -11.21 -56.37
N GLY A 15 -31.16 -11.83 -55.40
CA GLY A 15 -31.10 -13.27 -55.11
C GLY A 15 -31.31 -13.53 -53.65
N LEU A 16 -32.50 -13.63 -53.27
CA LEU A 16 -33.36 -14.77 -53.03
C LEU A 16 -32.88 -15.76 -51.97
N THR A 17 -33.67 -15.78 -50.88
CA THR A 17 -33.97 -16.97 -50.04
C THR A 17 -32.85 -17.64 -49.25
N GLY A 18 -32.96 -17.46 -47.98
CA GLY A 18 -32.29 -18.30 -46.99
C GLY A 18 -32.68 -17.87 -45.60
N LEU A 19 -33.89 -18.22 -45.18
CA LEU A 19 -34.36 -18.07 -43.81
C LEU A 19 -33.64 -19.12 -42.93
N LEU A 20 -32.44 -18.79 -42.49
CA LEU A 20 -31.78 -19.52 -41.40
C LEU A 20 -31.96 -18.68 -40.14
N ILE A 21 -32.99 -19.05 -39.39
CA ILE A 21 -33.14 -18.60 -38.01
C ILE A 21 -32.03 -19.30 -37.22
N VAL A 22 -30.87 -18.65 -37.16
CA VAL A 22 -29.87 -18.97 -36.16
C VAL A 22 -30.35 -18.30 -34.87
N SER A 23 -31.04 -19.07 -34.04
CA SER A 23 -31.24 -18.67 -32.65
C SER A 23 -29.88 -18.62 -31.96
N VAL A 24 -29.29 -17.45 -32.03
CA VAL A 24 -28.15 -17.13 -31.17
C VAL A 24 -28.71 -17.08 -29.76
N SER A 25 -28.58 -18.19 -29.04
CA SER A 25 -28.72 -18.15 -27.59
C SER A 25 -27.65 -17.21 -27.07
N SER A 26 -28.04 -15.98 -26.80
CA SER A 26 -27.22 -15.03 -26.08
C SER A 26 -27.00 -15.64 -24.68
N ALA A 27 -25.88 -16.35 -24.52
CA ALA A 27 -25.36 -16.62 -23.22
C ALA A 27 -25.07 -15.25 -22.59
N VAL A 28 -25.96 -14.80 -21.75
CA VAL A 28 -25.70 -13.67 -20.85
C VAL A 28 -24.61 -14.20 -19.92
N ILE A 29 -23.36 -13.96 -20.31
CA ILE A 29 -22.27 -14.07 -19.36
C ILE A 29 -22.56 -12.96 -18.36
N ALA A 30 -23.10 -13.33 -17.21
CA ALA A 30 -23.15 -12.44 -16.06
C ALA A 30 -21.71 -12.07 -15.77
N GLN A 31 -21.28 -10.92 -16.26
CA GLN A 31 -20.05 -10.32 -15.81
C GLN A 31 -20.29 -10.01 -14.33
N THR A 32 -19.73 -10.84 -13.47
CA THR A 32 -19.60 -10.55 -12.07
C THR A 32 -18.67 -9.33 -12.04
N GLN A 33 -19.23 -8.14 -12.06
CA GLN A 33 -18.46 -6.96 -11.73
C GLN A 33 -17.90 -7.21 -10.33
N PRO A 34 -16.58 -7.18 -10.15
CA PRO A 34 -16.04 -7.14 -8.81
C PRO A 34 -16.72 -5.97 -8.11
N GLY A 35 -17.44 -6.26 -7.04
CA GLY A 35 -18.06 -5.23 -6.22
C GLY A 35 -17.00 -4.20 -5.83
N PRO A 36 -17.40 -2.96 -5.47
CA PRO A 36 -16.44 -1.98 -4.98
C PRO A 36 -15.60 -2.64 -3.90
N PRO A 37 -14.27 -2.49 -3.94
CA PRO A 37 -13.39 -3.13 -2.97
C PRO A 37 -13.90 -2.76 -1.58
N LEU A 38 -14.19 -3.79 -0.80
CA LEU A 38 -14.54 -3.60 0.61
C LEU A 38 -13.41 -2.75 1.22
N ARG A 39 -13.77 -1.79 2.03
CA ARG A 39 -12.81 -0.84 2.65
C ARG A 39 -11.61 -1.51 3.34
N ASP A 40 -11.69 -2.81 3.57
CA ASP A 40 -10.62 -3.62 4.16
C ASP A 40 -9.54 -4.04 3.15
N GLU A 41 -9.77 -3.84 1.84
CA GLU A 41 -8.77 -4.09 0.79
C GLU A 41 -8.03 -2.83 0.33
N LEU A 42 -7.93 -1.82 1.18
CA LEU A 42 -6.89 -0.82 0.97
C LEU A 42 -5.56 -1.56 0.84
N PRO A 43 -4.76 -1.26 -0.19
CA PRO A 43 -3.47 -1.90 -0.35
C PRO A 43 -2.71 -1.73 0.97
N ARG A 44 -2.66 -2.81 1.73
CA ARG A 44 -1.85 -2.84 2.95
C ARG A 44 -0.44 -2.61 2.47
N LEU A 45 0.14 -1.49 2.85
CA LEU A 45 1.55 -1.28 2.62
C LEU A 45 2.28 -2.56 3.04
N PRO A 46 3.23 -3.05 2.23
CA PRO A 46 3.97 -4.25 2.57
C PRO A 46 4.49 -4.06 4.00
N ARG A 47 4.24 -5.05 4.85
CA ARG A 47 4.75 -5.01 6.23
C ARG A 47 6.24 -4.75 6.17
N LEU A 48 6.69 -3.79 6.93
CA LEU A 48 8.12 -3.56 7.09
C LEU A 48 8.73 -4.83 7.70
N THR A 49 9.52 -5.53 6.90
CA THR A 49 10.23 -6.73 7.38
C THR A 49 11.63 -6.31 7.77
N LEU A 50 11.84 -6.14 9.06
CA LEU A 50 13.15 -5.88 9.63
C LEU A 50 13.86 -7.20 9.94
N THR A 51 15.16 -7.22 9.76
CA THR A 51 16.00 -8.29 10.29
C THR A 51 16.33 -7.99 11.75
N ALA A 52 16.77 -9.00 12.50
CA ALA A 52 17.20 -8.79 13.88
C ALA A 52 18.35 -7.76 14.00
N GLN A 53 19.18 -7.67 12.96
CA GLN A 53 20.24 -6.67 12.88
C GLN A 53 19.66 -5.25 12.66
N ASP A 54 18.66 -5.10 11.78
CA ASP A 54 18.00 -3.82 11.54
C ASP A 54 17.31 -3.31 12.82
N GLU A 55 16.60 -4.19 13.52
CA GLU A 55 15.96 -3.88 14.80
C GLU A 55 16.99 -3.46 15.86
N TYR A 56 18.12 -4.14 15.90
CA TYR A 56 19.22 -3.81 16.82
C TYR A 56 19.74 -2.41 16.55
N VAL A 57 20.05 -2.09 15.29
CA VAL A 57 20.54 -0.76 14.88
C VAL A 57 19.56 0.33 15.24
N ILE A 58 18.30 0.16 14.88
CA ILE A 58 17.23 1.14 15.18
C ILE A 58 17.10 1.33 16.69
N ARG A 59 17.00 0.26 17.43
CA ARG A 59 16.81 0.29 18.87
C ARG A 59 17.99 0.97 19.59
N GLU A 60 19.20 0.57 19.28
CA GLU A 60 20.40 1.10 19.92
C GLU A 60 20.54 2.61 19.71
N ASN A 61 20.35 3.05 18.47
CA ASN A 61 20.48 4.47 18.13
C ASN A 61 19.33 5.32 18.71
N LEU A 62 18.11 4.81 18.72
CA LEU A 62 16.96 5.59 19.19
C LEU A 62 16.78 5.56 20.71
N LEU A 63 17.14 4.48 21.40
CA LEU A 63 17.03 4.41 22.85
C LEU A 63 18.18 5.07 23.58
N THR A 64 19.31 5.27 22.92
CA THR A 64 20.45 6.02 23.48
C THR A 64 20.16 7.51 23.55
N ASP A 65 19.28 8.02 22.69
CA ASP A 65 18.87 9.43 22.70
C ASP A 65 17.82 9.68 23.80
N SER A 66 18.29 10.10 24.97
CA SER A 66 17.42 10.44 26.10
C SER A 66 16.64 11.74 25.93
N SER A 67 16.90 12.52 24.88
CA SER A 67 16.18 13.76 24.55
C SER A 67 14.83 13.51 23.92
N LEU A 68 14.58 12.29 23.42
CA LEU A 68 13.33 11.93 22.79
C LEU A 68 12.20 11.81 23.83
N PRO A 69 11.09 12.53 23.64
CA PRO A 69 9.97 12.43 24.56
C PRO A 69 9.32 11.05 24.49
N ARG A 70 8.98 10.52 25.65
CA ARG A 70 8.31 9.23 25.82
C ARG A 70 6.81 9.40 25.84
N GLN A 71 6.08 8.43 25.29
CA GLN A 71 4.62 8.50 25.11
C GLN A 71 3.95 7.22 25.61
N GLY A 72 3.36 7.29 26.81
CA GLY A 72 2.82 6.11 27.50
C GLY A 72 1.56 5.52 26.88
N SER A 73 0.63 6.37 26.44
CA SER A 73 -0.72 5.94 25.99
C SER A 73 -0.83 5.74 24.48
N ALA A 74 0.25 5.43 23.80
CA ALA A 74 0.26 5.23 22.36
C ALA A 74 -0.02 3.77 21.99
N PRO A 75 -0.67 3.51 20.82
CA PRO A 75 -0.90 2.15 20.33
C PRO A 75 0.42 1.44 20.02
N ASP A 76 0.46 0.14 20.27
CA ASP A 76 1.62 -0.71 20.05
C ASP A 76 1.30 -1.99 19.29
N THR A 77 0.15 -2.04 18.65
CA THR A 77 -0.26 -3.16 17.82
C THR A 77 -0.02 -2.85 16.35
N ILE A 78 0.64 -3.75 15.64
CA ILE A 78 0.90 -3.59 14.20
C ILE A 78 -0.43 -3.44 13.45
N GLY A 79 -0.53 -2.40 12.63
CA GLY A 79 -1.72 -2.05 11.86
C GLY A 79 -2.64 -1.03 12.52
N ASP A 80 -2.47 -0.74 13.80
CA ASP A 80 -3.25 0.30 14.47
C ASP A 80 -2.92 1.69 13.94
N VAL A 81 -3.94 2.56 13.92
CA VAL A 81 -3.77 3.95 13.53
C VAL A 81 -3.27 4.76 14.73
N VAL A 82 -2.18 5.48 14.54
CA VAL A 82 -1.61 6.36 15.55
C VAL A 82 -2.39 7.67 15.59
N PRO A 83 -2.99 8.06 16.72
CA PRO A 83 -3.73 9.30 16.87
C PRO A 83 -2.88 10.54 16.58
N GLN A 84 -3.53 11.63 16.18
CA GLN A 84 -2.87 12.88 15.82
C GLN A 84 -2.15 13.56 17.00
N ASN A 85 -2.61 13.29 18.22
CA ASN A 85 -1.98 13.81 19.45
C ASN A 85 -0.65 13.15 19.78
N ILE A 86 -0.32 12.02 19.16
CA ILE A 86 0.97 11.36 19.29
C ILE A 86 1.97 12.01 18.33
N LYS A 87 3.07 12.50 18.89
CA LYS A 87 4.11 13.13 18.10
C LYS A 87 5.02 12.09 17.47
N LEU A 88 5.13 12.14 16.15
CA LEU A 88 6.02 11.28 15.38
C LEU A 88 7.30 12.01 15.02
N TYR A 89 8.42 11.29 15.01
CA TYR A 89 9.74 11.81 14.68
C TYR A 89 10.30 11.11 13.45
N PRO A 90 10.99 11.83 12.57
CA PRO A 90 11.70 11.20 11.47
C PRO A 90 12.88 10.39 12.01
N LEU A 91 13.22 9.30 11.33
CA LEU A 91 14.40 8.53 11.67
C LEU A 91 15.67 9.36 11.42
N PRO A 92 16.67 9.27 12.31
CA PRO A 92 17.94 9.94 12.11
C PRO A 92 18.62 9.50 10.80
N PRO A 93 19.33 10.40 10.09
CA PRO A 93 19.95 10.07 8.81
C PRO A 93 20.91 8.87 8.85
N HIS A 94 21.67 8.73 9.93
CA HIS A 94 22.60 7.59 10.09
C HIS A 94 21.86 6.26 10.21
N VAL A 95 20.70 6.22 10.89
CA VAL A 95 19.86 5.01 10.97
C VAL A 95 19.29 4.65 9.59
N VAL A 96 18.86 5.66 8.82
CA VAL A 96 18.36 5.46 7.45
C VAL A 96 19.46 4.94 6.52
N GLN A 97 20.70 5.37 6.71
CA GLN A 97 21.83 4.87 5.93
C GLN A 97 22.13 3.39 6.20
N GLU A 98 21.98 2.96 7.45
CA GLU A 98 22.20 1.55 7.83
C GLU A 98 20.96 0.68 7.50
N VAL A 99 19.76 1.24 7.61
CA VAL A 99 18.49 0.57 7.35
C VAL A 99 17.66 1.35 6.32
N PRO A 100 18.02 1.34 5.03
CA PRO A 100 17.37 2.15 4.00
C PRO A 100 15.87 1.87 3.85
N LYS A 101 15.41 0.67 4.12
CA LYS A 101 14.00 0.30 4.07
C LYS A 101 13.12 1.03 5.09
N ALA A 102 13.73 1.59 6.14
CA ALA A 102 13.04 2.36 7.16
C ALA A 102 12.81 3.84 6.77
N GLN A 103 13.35 4.30 5.64
CA GLN A 103 13.28 5.71 5.20
C GLN A 103 11.86 6.27 5.11
N ALA A 104 10.89 5.46 4.72
CA ALA A 104 9.48 5.88 4.57
C ALA A 104 8.69 5.86 5.89
N TYR A 105 9.37 5.65 7.01
CA TYR A 105 8.75 5.48 8.31
C TYR A 105 9.18 6.59 9.27
N GLN A 106 8.31 6.86 10.23
CA GLN A 106 8.57 7.71 11.38
C GLN A 106 8.53 6.84 12.62
N PHE A 107 8.92 7.39 13.75
CA PHE A 107 8.90 6.63 14.98
C PHE A 107 8.45 7.47 16.18
N PHE A 108 8.10 6.79 17.23
CA PHE A 108 8.00 7.33 18.59
C PHE A 108 8.48 6.27 19.58
N VAL A 109 8.81 6.71 20.78
CA VAL A 109 9.27 5.82 21.86
C VAL A 109 8.25 5.83 22.98
N LYS A 110 7.88 4.64 23.46
CA LYS A 110 7.01 4.47 24.62
C LYS A 110 7.80 4.54 25.94
N ASP A 111 7.08 4.72 27.05
CA ASP A 111 7.68 4.80 28.40
C ASP A 111 8.43 3.53 28.80
N ASP A 112 8.03 2.38 28.24
CA ASP A 112 8.66 1.07 28.45
C ASP A 112 9.89 0.81 27.57
N ASN A 113 10.43 1.83 26.92
CA ASN A 113 11.53 1.73 25.95
C ASN A 113 11.22 0.87 24.72
N THR A 114 9.96 0.80 24.33
CA THR A 114 9.55 0.21 23.05
C THR A 114 9.60 1.26 21.97
N VAL A 115 10.28 0.97 20.87
CA VAL A 115 10.30 1.82 19.65
C VAL A 115 9.20 1.35 18.73
N ILE A 116 8.33 2.26 18.36
CA ILE A 116 7.22 2.01 17.43
C ILE A 116 7.54 2.69 16.10
N LEU A 117 7.61 1.91 15.04
CA LEU A 117 7.73 2.41 13.68
C LEU A 117 6.36 2.61 13.06
N VAL A 118 6.15 3.77 12.47
CA VAL A 118 4.87 4.22 11.93
C VAL A 118 5.06 4.61 10.48
N SER A 119 4.20 4.12 9.62
CA SER A 119 4.17 4.54 8.22
C SER A 119 3.84 6.03 8.12
N SER A 120 4.64 6.78 7.39
CA SER A 120 4.42 8.23 7.20
C SER A 120 3.22 8.55 6.31
N SER A 121 2.74 7.59 5.52
CA SER A 121 1.65 7.80 4.58
C SER A 121 0.26 7.70 5.21
N ASP A 122 0.06 6.79 6.14
CA ASP A 122 -1.26 6.48 6.71
C ASP A 122 -1.29 6.46 8.25
N ARG A 123 -0.17 6.79 8.88
CA ARG A 123 0.02 6.81 10.35
C ARG A 123 -0.33 5.48 11.02
N ARG A 124 -0.09 4.36 10.34
CA ARG A 124 -0.29 3.03 10.94
C ARG A 124 1.00 2.48 11.51
N VAL A 125 0.87 1.77 12.61
CA VAL A 125 1.99 1.02 13.21
C VAL A 125 2.47 -0.03 12.23
N ALA A 126 3.72 0.11 11.78
CA ALA A 126 4.36 -0.80 10.84
C ALA A 126 5.15 -1.90 11.54
N ASP A 127 5.83 -1.54 12.64
CA ASP A 127 6.60 -2.49 13.43
C ASP A 127 6.76 -2.04 14.89
N VAL A 128 7.02 -2.99 15.78
CA VAL A 128 7.14 -2.78 17.24
C VAL A 128 8.42 -3.42 17.73
N ILE A 129 9.42 -2.60 18.03
CA ILE A 129 10.74 -3.04 18.46
C ILE A 129 10.83 -2.92 19.99
N LYS A 130 10.72 -4.02 20.68
CA LYS A 130 10.81 -4.09 22.16
C LYS A 130 12.27 -4.14 22.60
N LYS A 131 12.54 -3.55 23.78
CA LYS A 131 13.81 -3.77 24.44
C LYS A 131 13.95 -5.27 24.72
N LYS A 132 15.03 -5.88 24.25
CA LYS A 132 15.30 -7.28 24.59
C LYS A 132 15.57 -7.36 26.10
N SER A 133 14.67 -8.01 26.83
CA SER A 133 14.96 -8.38 28.23
C SER A 133 16.13 -9.35 28.21
N THR A 134 17.27 -8.93 28.74
CA THR A 134 18.34 -9.86 29.07
C THR A 134 17.93 -10.52 30.35
N ASP A 135 17.40 -11.72 30.24
CA ASP A 135 17.18 -12.60 31.37
C ASP A 135 18.52 -13.18 31.84
#